data_abd1293c9877e1f3d43cc777df756ef1
#
_entry.id   abd1293c9877e1f3d43cc777df756ef1
#
_cell.length_a   1.000
_cell.length_b   1.000
_cell.length_c   1.000
_cell.angle_alpha   90.00
_cell.angle_beta   90.00
_cell.angle_gamma   90.00
#
_symmetry.space_group_name_H-M   'P 1'
#
loop_
_entity.id
_entity.type
_entity.pdbx_description
1 polymer ?
#
loop_
_entity_poly.entity_id
_entity_poly.type
_entity_poly.pdbx_seq_one_letter_code
_entity_poly.pdbx_strand_id
1 'polypeptide(L)'
;MTAATIDDILHRLHDVHKVKGGGWKARCPAHDDANPSLSVKVGDAERVLLHCFAGCEYADIMAALGFSANGNGRGPTTATPATPKPTAPKPTQPARRIVATYNYCDAAGQVIFQKVRYEPKSFAQRRPDGRGGYTWGLGDVAPVLYRLPELIDPATSWQSVYICEGEQDVDRVAGLGLVATCNFDGASAAGQKPKWRPEYNQHFAGRVVYILADNDEPGRAHAENVARNLHGMAQAVKVINLPGLPPKGDVSDWLNAGNTKDDLERVCLLTPLWEPATDNAADDLAQPPAPSPVAFKLDDTGNAERFVAQHGDDVRYDHSTGHWYIWAGTHWRRDDDGAIQRRGKTTTRAIYDEAAAAARAGNDDLAAQLAKWARASAAESRRNA
;
A
#
# COMPACT_ATOMS: atom_id res chain seq x y z
N MET A 1 -46.85 -27.56 -1.73
CA MET A 1 -45.62 -28.22 -1.24
C MET A 1 -44.77 -27.16 -0.62
N THR A 2 -44.63 -27.18 0.71
CA THR A 2 -43.93 -26.14 1.47
C THR A 2 -42.42 -26.30 1.26
N ALA A 3 -41.74 -25.21 0.95
CA ALA A 3 -40.27 -25.14 0.96
C ALA A 3 -39.76 -25.49 2.37
N ALA A 4 -38.57 -26.11 2.47
CA ALA A 4 -37.95 -26.40 3.76
C ALA A 4 -37.79 -25.08 4.56
N THR A 5 -38.34 -25.03 5.74
CA THR A 5 -38.23 -23.87 6.63
C THR A 5 -36.87 -23.86 7.28
N ILE A 6 -36.49 -22.69 7.81
CA ILE A 6 -35.21 -22.54 8.55
C ILE A 6 -35.15 -23.54 9.74
N ASP A 7 -36.27 -23.75 10.42
CA ASP A 7 -36.37 -24.66 11.55
C ASP A 7 -36.19 -26.11 11.13
N ASP A 8 -36.76 -26.55 9.98
CA ASP A 8 -36.56 -27.89 9.42
C ASP A 8 -35.07 -28.17 9.14
N ILE A 9 -34.33 -27.18 8.70
CA ILE A 9 -32.90 -27.30 8.40
C ILE A 9 -32.07 -27.30 9.68
N LEU A 10 -32.34 -26.36 10.62
CA LEU A 10 -31.60 -26.28 11.87
C LEU A 10 -31.75 -27.54 12.73
N HIS A 11 -32.93 -28.19 12.75
CA HIS A 11 -33.16 -29.44 13.49
C HIS A 11 -32.38 -30.63 12.96
N ARG A 12 -31.91 -30.58 11.70
CA ARG A 12 -31.13 -31.66 11.08
C ARG A 12 -29.62 -31.40 11.08
N LEU A 13 -29.21 -30.24 11.54
CA LEU A 13 -27.80 -29.84 11.64
C LEU A 13 -27.24 -30.17 13.04
N HIS A 14 -25.97 -30.49 13.09
CA HIS A 14 -25.22 -30.70 14.33
C HIS A 14 -24.42 -29.47 14.72
N ASP A 15 -24.21 -29.26 16.01
CA ASP A 15 -23.36 -28.21 16.56
C ASP A 15 -23.80 -26.80 16.11
N VAL A 16 -25.08 -26.48 16.29
CA VAL A 16 -25.72 -25.25 15.83
C VAL A 16 -25.49 -24.12 16.84
N HIS A 17 -24.86 -23.04 16.43
CA HIS A 17 -24.62 -21.85 17.25
C HIS A 17 -25.17 -20.59 16.58
N LYS A 18 -25.89 -19.76 17.34
CA LYS A 18 -26.35 -18.45 16.87
C LYS A 18 -25.18 -17.47 16.80
N VAL A 19 -25.04 -16.70 15.71
CA VAL A 19 -23.92 -15.75 15.54
C VAL A 19 -24.37 -14.29 15.72
N LYS A 20 -23.48 -13.44 16.27
CA LYS A 20 -23.71 -11.99 16.37
C LYS A 20 -23.84 -11.41 14.94
N GLY A 21 -24.94 -10.73 14.66
CA GLY A 21 -25.24 -10.20 13.32
C GLY A 21 -26.27 -10.98 12.53
N GLY A 22 -26.89 -12.02 13.14
CA GLY A 22 -27.98 -12.79 12.58
C GLY A 22 -27.51 -14.06 11.85
N GLY A 23 -28.32 -15.12 11.95
CA GLY A 23 -28.03 -16.44 11.38
C GLY A 23 -27.36 -17.39 12.35
N TRP A 24 -26.92 -18.54 11.83
CA TRP A 24 -26.34 -19.64 12.60
C TRP A 24 -25.09 -20.18 11.92
N LYS A 25 -24.20 -20.78 12.72
CA LYS A 25 -23.13 -21.68 12.28
C LYS A 25 -23.42 -23.07 12.74
N ALA A 26 -23.09 -24.09 11.91
CA ALA A 26 -23.28 -25.49 12.20
C ALA A 26 -22.19 -26.33 11.52
N ARG A 27 -22.08 -27.60 11.87
CA ARG A 27 -21.28 -28.55 11.10
C ARG A 27 -21.97 -28.84 9.77
N CYS A 28 -21.18 -28.88 8.70
CA CYS A 28 -21.69 -29.18 7.37
C CYS A 28 -21.96 -30.69 7.24
N PRO A 29 -23.20 -31.12 6.86
CA PRO A 29 -23.51 -32.54 6.72
C PRO A 29 -22.98 -33.17 5.43
N ALA A 30 -22.48 -32.37 4.49
CA ALA A 30 -22.00 -32.80 3.19
C ALA A 30 -20.51 -33.21 3.15
N HIS A 31 -19.77 -33.06 4.26
CA HIS A 31 -18.38 -33.50 4.42
C HIS A 31 -18.11 -33.82 5.89
N ASP A 32 -17.00 -34.53 6.16
CA ASP A 32 -16.55 -34.78 7.54
C ASP A 32 -16.07 -33.46 8.15
N ASP A 33 -16.90 -32.89 9.03
CA ASP A 33 -16.72 -31.52 9.57
C ASP A 33 -16.45 -31.58 11.08
N ALA A 34 -15.19 -31.46 11.44
CA ALA A 34 -14.76 -31.44 12.84
C ALA A 34 -15.08 -30.11 13.56
N ASN A 35 -15.25 -29.00 12.79
CA ASN A 35 -15.54 -27.64 13.31
C ASN A 35 -16.65 -27.00 12.48
N PRO A 36 -17.62 -26.28 13.09
CA PRO A 36 -18.73 -25.67 12.37
C PRO A 36 -18.30 -24.80 11.18
N SER A 37 -18.44 -25.33 9.96
CA SER A 37 -18.03 -24.67 8.71
C SER A 37 -19.22 -24.19 7.85
N LEU A 38 -20.46 -24.52 8.24
CA LEU A 38 -21.67 -24.15 7.53
C LEU A 38 -22.28 -22.86 8.14
N SER A 39 -22.44 -21.83 7.31
CA SER A 39 -23.23 -20.63 7.64
C SER A 39 -24.67 -20.83 7.14
N VAL A 40 -25.64 -20.55 8.02
CA VAL A 40 -27.06 -20.61 7.74
C VAL A 40 -27.68 -19.24 7.99
N LYS A 41 -28.40 -18.67 7.02
CA LYS A 41 -29.07 -17.38 7.14
C LYS A 41 -30.45 -17.43 6.49
N VAL A 42 -31.32 -16.54 6.91
CA VAL A 42 -32.58 -16.25 6.21
C VAL A 42 -32.33 -15.03 5.31
N GLY A 43 -32.53 -15.21 4.03
CA GLY A 43 -32.49 -14.13 3.03
C GLY A 43 -33.89 -13.55 2.76
N ASP A 44 -33.98 -12.76 1.70
CA ASP A 44 -35.24 -12.15 1.27
C ASP A 44 -36.30 -13.21 0.93
N ALA A 45 -37.56 -12.91 1.22
CA ALA A 45 -38.69 -13.82 1.03
C ALA A 45 -38.55 -15.17 1.76
N GLU A 46 -37.97 -15.15 2.97
CA GLU A 46 -37.78 -16.32 3.86
C GLU A 46 -36.96 -17.48 3.25
N ARG A 47 -36.16 -17.21 2.20
CA ARG A 47 -35.28 -18.20 1.61
C ARG A 47 -34.12 -18.52 2.54
N VAL A 48 -33.88 -19.81 2.79
CA VAL A 48 -32.73 -20.26 3.57
C VAL A 48 -31.48 -20.23 2.68
N LEU A 49 -30.47 -19.48 3.13
CA LEU A 49 -29.16 -19.38 2.48
C LEU A 49 -28.17 -20.25 3.27
N LEU A 50 -27.55 -21.22 2.58
CA LEU A 50 -26.52 -22.08 3.12
C LEU A 50 -25.21 -21.80 2.43
N HIS A 51 -24.14 -21.62 3.19
CA HIS A 51 -22.79 -21.44 2.66
C HIS A 51 -21.79 -22.23 3.50
N CYS A 52 -21.18 -23.25 2.89
CA CYS A 52 -20.12 -24.02 3.52
C CYS A 52 -18.76 -23.40 3.20
N PHE A 53 -18.01 -23.01 4.21
CA PHE A 53 -16.66 -22.46 4.04
C PHE A 53 -15.62 -23.49 3.59
N ALA A 54 -15.94 -24.78 3.64
CA ALA A 54 -15.13 -25.86 3.05
C ALA A 54 -15.45 -26.11 1.56
N GLY A 55 -16.41 -25.35 0.98
CA GLY A 55 -16.71 -25.37 -0.45
C GLY A 55 -17.75 -26.43 -0.91
N CYS A 56 -18.58 -26.98 0.00
CA CYS A 56 -19.68 -27.84 -0.41
C CYS A 56 -20.77 -27.04 -1.14
N GLU A 57 -21.29 -27.60 -2.22
CA GLU A 57 -22.38 -27.00 -3.00
C GLU A 57 -23.70 -27.06 -2.22
N TYR A 58 -24.57 -26.08 -2.46
CA TYR A 58 -25.90 -26.01 -1.85
C TYR A 58 -26.69 -27.29 -2.05
N ALA A 59 -26.61 -27.88 -3.24
CA ALA A 59 -27.31 -29.11 -3.59
C ALA A 59 -26.85 -30.33 -2.76
N ASP A 60 -25.53 -30.44 -2.51
CA ASP A 60 -24.93 -31.51 -1.71
C ASP A 60 -25.35 -31.39 -0.24
N ILE A 61 -25.37 -30.15 0.28
CA ILE A 61 -25.81 -29.88 1.66
C ILE A 61 -27.28 -30.23 1.84
N MET A 62 -28.13 -29.83 0.90
CA MET A 62 -29.57 -30.14 0.94
C MET A 62 -29.83 -31.66 0.80
N ALA A 63 -29.08 -32.33 -0.07
CA ALA A 63 -29.18 -33.79 -0.22
C ALA A 63 -28.76 -34.53 1.05
N ALA A 64 -27.66 -34.10 1.69
CA ALA A 64 -27.20 -34.65 2.96
C ALA A 64 -28.19 -34.44 4.12
N LEU A 65 -28.95 -33.32 4.06
CA LEU A 65 -30.04 -33.03 4.99
C LEU A 65 -31.35 -33.77 4.64
N GLY A 66 -31.39 -34.53 3.53
CA GLY A 66 -32.56 -35.30 3.08
C GLY A 66 -33.62 -34.40 2.38
N PHE A 67 -33.22 -33.25 1.83
CA PHE A 67 -34.08 -32.41 1.01
C PHE A 67 -33.70 -32.51 -0.47
N SER A 68 -34.70 -32.40 -1.36
CA SER A 68 -34.43 -32.35 -2.82
C SER A 68 -33.87 -31.00 -3.21
N ALA A 69 -32.79 -30.93 -4.00
CA ALA A 69 -32.15 -29.72 -4.47
C ALA A 69 -33.01 -28.86 -5.42
N ASN A 70 -34.08 -29.42 -5.98
CA ASN A 70 -35.03 -28.68 -6.82
C ASN A 70 -36.15 -28.15 -5.92
N GLY A 71 -36.25 -26.85 -5.77
CA GLY A 71 -37.13 -26.08 -4.87
C GLY A 71 -38.62 -26.39 -4.85
N ASN A 72 -39.05 -27.62 -5.14
CA ASN A 72 -40.37 -28.15 -4.95
C ASN A 72 -40.28 -29.37 -4.04
N GLY A 73 -40.54 -29.18 -2.76
CA GLY A 73 -40.52 -30.21 -1.73
C GLY A 73 -41.35 -31.43 -2.12
N ARG A 74 -40.72 -32.58 -2.24
CA ARG A 74 -41.34 -33.89 -2.11
C ARG A 74 -40.64 -34.68 -1.01
N GLY A 75 -41.44 -35.20 -0.12
CA GLY A 75 -41.04 -36.04 1.01
C GLY A 75 -40.27 -37.30 0.64
N PRO A 76 -39.89 -38.12 1.65
CA PRO A 76 -38.88 -39.13 1.52
C PRO A 76 -39.31 -40.20 0.50
N THR A 77 -38.55 -40.37 -0.57
CA THR A 77 -38.59 -41.56 -1.39
C THR A 77 -37.52 -42.53 -0.89
N THR A 78 -37.97 -43.73 -0.49
CA THR A 78 -37.12 -44.87 -0.24
C THR A 78 -36.36 -45.18 -1.53
N ALA A 79 -35.09 -44.85 -1.58
CA ALA A 79 -34.23 -45.15 -2.71
C ALA A 79 -33.63 -46.54 -2.57
N THR A 80 -33.94 -47.41 -3.51
CA THR A 80 -33.23 -48.66 -3.82
C THR A 80 -31.77 -48.27 -4.19
N PRO A 81 -30.76 -49.05 -3.77
CA PRO A 81 -29.36 -48.69 -4.04
C PRO A 81 -29.09 -48.77 -5.56
N ALA A 82 -28.89 -47.62 -6.15
CA ALA A 82 -28.40 -47.50 -7.53
C ALA A 82 -26.87 -47.62 -7.54
N THR A 83 -26.38 -48.50 -8.41
CA THR A 83 -24.96 -48.72 -8.72
C THR A 83 -24.25 -47.41 -8.99
N PRO A 84 -23.06 -47.14 -8.42
CA PRO A 84 -22.37 -45.89 -8.61
C PRO A 84 -21.93 -45.72 -10.07
N LYS A 85 -22.47 -44.72 -10.73
CA LYS A 85 -21.99 -44.27 -12.04
C LYS A 85 -20.62 -43.61 -11.81
N PRO A 86 -19.58 -43.90 -12.61
CA PRO A 86 -18.28 -43.26 -12.45
C PRO A 86 -18.43 -41.75 -12.61
N THR A 87 -18.34 -41.01 -11.53
CA THR A 87 -18.21 -39.56 -11.55
C THR A 87 -16.82 -39.24 -12.11
N ALA A 88 -16.78 -38.47 -13.19
CA ALA A 88 -15.54 -37.88 -13.67
C ALA A 88 -14.85 -37.13 -12.51
N PRO A 89 -13.54 -37.23 -12.36
CA PRO A 89 -12.85 -36.59 -11.26
C PRO A 89 -13.13 -35.10 -11.36
N LYS A 90 -13.69 -34.51 -10.27
CA LYS A 90 -13.75 -33.06 -10.11
C LYS A 90 -12.33 -32.53 -10.38
N PRO A 91 -12.16 -31.39 -11.13
CA PRO A 91 -10.86 -30.79 -11.27
C PRO A 91 -10.34 -30.50 -9.87
N THR A 92 -9.34 -31.23 -9.45
CA THR A 92 -8.61 -30.95 -8.20
C THR A 92 -8.10 -29.52 -8.30
N GLN A 93 -8.61 -28.64 -7.46
CA GLN A 93 -7.97 -27.33 -7.28
C GLN A 93 -6.47 -27.58 -7.03
N PRO A 94 -5.58 -26.91 -7.73
CA PRO A 94 -4.16 -27.13 -7.53
C PRO A 94 -3.84 -26.97 -6.05
N ALA A 95 -3.12 -27.92 -5.50
CA ALA A 95 -2.74 -27.91 -4.09
C ALA A 95 -2.06 -26.56 -3.78
N ARG A 96 -2.58 -25.81 -2.84
CA ARG A 96 -2.02 -24.53 -2.42
C ARG A 96 -0.60 -24.75 -1.92
N ARG A 97 0.37 -24.11 -2.57
CA ARG A 97 1.78 -24.15 -2.15
C ARG A 97 2.13 -22.85 -1.45
N ILE A 98 2.77 -22.93 -0.29
CA ILE A 98 3.36 -21.75 0.37
C ILE A 98 4.53 -21.26 -0.48
N VAL A 99 4.49 -20.00 -0.89
CA VAL A 99 5.54 -19.36 -1.69
C VAL A 99 6.32 -18.31 -0.91
N ALA A 100 5.73 -17.74 0.15
CA ALA A 100 6.42 -16.84 1.07
C ALA A 100 5.77 -16.88 2.46
N THR A 101 6.56 -16.55 3.47
CA THR A 101 6.11 -16.38 4.86
C THR A 101 6.74 -15.13 5.42
N TYR A 102 5.92 -14.20 5.88
CA TYR A 102 6.35 -12.91 6.43
C TYR A 102 6.16 -12.93 7.95
N ASN A 103 7.25 -12.75 8.68
CA ASN A 103 7.25 -12.73 10.15
C ASN A 103 6.89 -11.35 10.66
N TYR A 104 5.85 -11.26 11.45
CA TYR A 104 5.53 -10.07 12.22
C TYR A 104 6.03 -10.27 13.65
N CYS A 105 6.94 -9.39 14.04
CA CYS A 105 7.63 -9.47 15.31
C CYS A 105 7.21 -8.33 16.25
N ASP A 106 7.25 -8.58 17.54
CA ASP A 106 7.16 -7.53 18.55
C ASP A 106 8.45 -6.69 18.61
N ALA A 107 8.48 -5.69 19.49
CA ALA A 107 9.64 -4.81 19.67
C ALA A 107 10.92 -5.53 20.11
N ALA A 108 10.81 -6.72 20.69
CA ALA A 108 11.94 -7.54 21.11
C ALA A 108 12.43 -8.49 19.99
N GLY A 109 11.81 -8.46 18.83
CA GLY A 109 12.14 -9.33 17.70
C GLY A 109 11.50 -10.73 17.76
N GLN A 110 10.61 -10.98 18.75
CA GLN A 110 9.92 -12.26 18.83
C GLN A 110 8.76 -12.32 17.84
N VAL A 111 8.68 -13.42 17.08
CA VAL A 111 7.58 -13.62 16.11
C VAL A 111 6.26 -13.80 16.87
N ILE A 112 5.31 -12.90 16.65
CA ILE A 112 3.97 -12.93 17.25
C ILE A 112 2.92 -13.49 16.30
N PHE A 113 3.10 -13.30 15.00
CA PHE A 113 2.32 -13.98 13.96
C PHE A 113 3.07 -13.97 12.62
N GLN A 114 2.55 -14.76 11.68
CA GLN A 114 3.05 -14.84 10.33
C GLN A 114 1.92 -14.61 9.34
N LYS A 115 2.20 -13.90 8.24
CA LYS A 115 1.36 -13.88 7.03
C LYS A 115 1.97 -14.84 6.01
N VAL A 116 1.18 -15.77 5.53
CA VAL A 116 1.60 -16.83 4.61
C VAL A 116 0.98 -16.56 3.25
N ARG A 117 1.83 -16.48 2.21
CA ARG A 117 1.41 -16.31 0.81
C ARG A 117 1.41 -17.67 0.10
N TYR A 118 0.37 -17.93 -0.62
CA TYR A 118 0.19 -19.15 -1.39
C TYR A 118 0.20 -18.90 -2.90
N GLU A 119 0.42 -19.96 -3.64
CA GLU A 119 0.15 -20.06 -5.06
C GLU A 119 -0.93 -21.15 -5.27
N PRO A 120 -2.05 -20.84 -5.98
CA PRO A 120 -2.51 -19.55 -6.51
C PRO A 120 -2.60 -18.45 -5.44
N LYS A 121 -2.39 -17.19 -5.85
CA LYS A 121 -2.28 -16.01 -4.95
C LYS A 121 -3.44 -15.96 -3.94
N SER A 122 -3.13 -16.26 -2.70
CA SER A 122 -4.02 -16.13 -1.55
C SER A 122 -3.16 -15.97 -0.29
N PHE A 123 -3.74 -15.47 0.78
CA PHE A 123 -3.05 -15.25 2.04
C PHE A 123 -3.79 -15.89 3.18
N ALA A 124 -3.03 -16.34 4.18
CA ALA A 124 -3.56 -16.76 5.48
C ALA A 124 -2.62 -16.27 6.59
N GLN A 125 -3.13 -16.17 7.79
CA GLN A 125 -2.38 -15.79 8.97
C GLN A 125 -2.28 -16.98 9.92
N ARG A 126 -1.15 -17.07 10.61
CA ARG A 126 -0.95 -18.05 11.69
C ARG A 126 -0.09 -17.46 12.80
N ARG A 127 -0.28 -17.91 14.01
CA ARG A 127 0.52 -17.51 15.18
C ARG A 127 1.20 -18.71 15.81
N PRO A 128 2.36 -18.55 16.48
CA PRO A 128 2.98 -19.60 17.26
C PRO A 128 2.00 -20.16 18.30
N ASP A 129 2.00 -21.48 18.49
CA ASP A 129 1.14 -22.17 19.45
C ASP A 129 1.83 -22.38 20.83
N GLY A 130 3.06 -21.90 20.96
CA GLY A 130 3.90 -22.06 22.16
C GLY A 130 4.48 -23.48 22.33
N ARG A 131 4.24 -24.38 21.39
CA ARG A 131 4.72 -25.77 21.43
C ARG A 131 5.63 -26.12 20.24
N GLY A 132 6.08 -25.09 19.51
CA GLY A 132 6.91 -25.24 18.30
C GLY A 132 6.12 -25.37 17.00
N GLY A 133 4.79 -25.30 17.05
CA GLY A 133 3.87 -25.30 15.90
C GLY A 133 3.17 -23.96 15.71
N TYR A 134 2.12 -23.97 14.89
CA TYR A 134 1.33 -22.78 14.56
C TYR A 134 -0.16 -23.08 14.64
N THR A 135 -0.92 -22.08 15.11
CA THR A 135 -2.38 -22.05 15.03
C THR A 135 -2.82 -21.02 13.99
N TRP A 136 -3.74 -21.40 13.09
CA TRP A 136 -4.24 -20.49 12.06
C TRP A 136 -5.11 -19.39 12.63
N GLY A 137 -5.01 -18.21 12.02
CA GLY A 137 -5.67 -16.97 12.46
C GLY A 137 -4.86 -16.21 13.51
N LEU A 138 -5.18 -14.93 13.67
CA LEU A 138 -4.51 -14.05 14.65
C LEU A 138 -4.98 -14.26 16.08
N GLY A 139 -6.24 -14.73 16.28
CA GLY A 139 -6.85 -14.76 17.61
C GLY A 139 -6.88 -13.34 18.20
N ASP A 140 -6.40 -13.21 19.43
CA ASP A 140 -6.35 -11.93 20.16
C ASP A 140 -5.05 -11.14 19.90
N VAL A 141 -4.18 -11.61 19.00
CA VAL A 141 -2.92 -10.92 18.69
C VAL A 141 -3.22 -9.64 17.89
N ALA A 142 -2.83 -8.49 18.45
CA ALA A 142 -2.94 -7.21 17.78
C ALA A 142 -1.91 -7.14 16.64
N PRO A 143 -2.32 -6.77 15.40
CA PRO A 143 -1.38 -6.56 14.32
C PRO A 143 -0.39 -5.42 14.62
N VAL A 144 0.86 -5.65 14.24
CA VAL A 144 1.97 -4.67 14.31
C VAL A 144 2.42 -4.31 12.91
N LEU A 145 3.34 -3.36 12.79
CA LEU A 145 4.02 -3.04 11.52
C LEU A 145 4.97 -4.18 11.13
N TYR A 146 5.09 -4.45 9.83
CA TYR A 146 6.07 -5.39 9.31
C TYR A 146 7.48 -4.85 9.53
N ARG A 147 8.43 -5.69 9.94
CA ARG A 147 9.82 -5.33 10.30
C ARG A 147 9.89 -4.26 11.40
N LEU A 148 9.00 -4.35 12.38
CA LEU A 148 8.96 -3.43 13.52
C LEU A 148 10.31 -3.31 14.26
N PRO A 149 11.05 -4.39 14.56
CA PRO A 149 12.33 -4.28 15.24
C PRO A 149 13.33 -3.37 14.52
N GLU A 150 13.45 -3.51 13.19
CA GLU A 150 14.36 -2.71 12.36
C GLU A 150 13.89 -1.25 12.26
N LEU A 151 12.57 -1.03 12.26
CA LEU A 151 11.99 0.32 12.26
C LEU A 151 12.32 1.10 13.53
N ILE A 152 12.28 0.43 14.69
CA ILE A 152 12.48 1.07 16.00
C ILE A 152 13.92 0.98 16.52
N ASP A 153 14.84 0.37 15.76
CA ASP A 153 16.25 0.25 16.13
C ASP A 153 16.87 1.66 16.29
N PRO A 154 17.42 1.99 17.46
CA PRO A 154 18.11 3.27 17.66
C PRO A 154 19.22 3.55 16.65
N ALA A 155 19.89 2.50 16.14
CA ALA A 155 20.94 2.63 15.13
C ALA A 155 20.44 3.16 13.79
N THR A 156 19.14 3.03 13.50
CA THR A 156 18.49 3.51 12.27
C THR A 156 17.57 4.70 12.50
N SER A 157 17.47 5.22 13.72
CA SER A 157 16.51 6.27 14.11
C SER A 157 16.66 7.57 13.30
N TRP A 158 17.83 7.86 12.78
CA TRP A 158 18.16 9.01 11.94
C TRP A 158 17.84 8.81 10.44
N GLN A 159 17.57 7.56 10.02
CA GLN A 159 17.28 7.25 8.61
C GLN A 159 15.82 7.57 8.28
N SER A 160 15.58 7.92 7.01
CA SER A 160 14.23 8.02 6.49
C SER A 160 13.56 6.64 6.45
N VAL A 161 12.22 6.62 6.59
CA VAL A 161 11.42 5.40 6.55
C VAL A 161 10.64 5.34 5.26
N TYR A 162 10.66 4.18 4.62
CA TYR A 162 9.87 3.87 3.43
C TYR A 162 8.66 3.03 3.82
N ILE A 163 7.46 3.48 3.50
CA ILE A 163 6.23 2.74 3.71
C ILE A 163 5.75 2.22 2.36
N CYS A 164 5.66 0.89 2.21
CA CYS A 164 5.11 0.21 1.04
C CYS A 164 3.71 -0.34 1.35
N GLU A 165 2.98 -0.80 0.32
CA GLU A 165 1.68 -1.43 0.53
C GLU A 165 1.81 -2.88 1.01
N GLY A 166 2.77 -3.64 0.48
CA GLY A 166 2.94 -5.07 0.73
C GLY A 166 4.30 -5.47 1.29
N GLU A 167 4.34 -6.64 1.95
CA GLU A 167 5.55 -7.18 2.57
C GLU A 167 6.65 -7.49 1.56
N GLN A 168 6.29 -7.92 0.35
CA GLN A 168 7.25 -8.21 -0.72
C GLN A 168 8.01 -6.95 -1.13
N ASP A 169 7.31 -5.83 -1.23
CA ASP A 169 7.87 -4.53 -1.58
C ASP A 169 8.77 -3.99 -0.47
N VAL A 170 8.31 -4.17 0.78
CA VAL A 170 9.15 -3.85 1.96
C VAL A 170 10.45 -4.62 1.93
N ASP A 171 10.43 -5.94 1.69
CA ASP A 171 11.65 -6.75 1.63
C ASP A 171 12.54 -6.34 0.47
N ARG A 172 11.96 -5.95 -0.66
CA ARG A 172 12.70 -5.44 -1.82
C ARG A 172 13.42 -4.13 -1.51
N VAL A 173 12.73 -3.18 -0.88
CA VAL A 173 13.29 -1.88 -0.48
C VAL A 173 14.33 -2.05 0.64
N ALA A 174 14.03 -2.90 1.63
CA ALA A 174 14.98 -3.22 2.71
C ALA A 174 16.26 -3.89 2.18
N GLY A 175 16.15 -4.70 1.14
CA GLY A 175 17.28 -5.29 0.43
C GLY A 175 18.24 -4.27 -0.20
N LEU A 176 17.82 -3.03 -0.38
CA LEU A 176 18.66 -1.90 -0.80
C LEU A 176 19.40 -1.23 0.37
N GLY A 177 19.23 -1.73 1.60
CA GLY A 177 19.80 -1.14 2.82
C GLY A 177 19.00 0.08 3.33
N LEU A 178 17.70 0.14 3.03
CA LEU A 178 16.79 1.20 3.47
C LEU A 178 15.87 0.69 4.58
N VAL A 179 15.44 1.57 5.48
CA VAL A 179 14.46 1.23 6.52
C VAL A 179 13.06 1.23 5.89
N ALA A 180 12.45 0.05 5.79
CA ALA A 180 11.16 -0.10 5.14
C ALA A 180 10.16 -0.88 6.01
N THR A 181 8.88 -0.55 5.88
CA THR A 181 7.78 -1.18 6.61
C THR A 181 6.47 -1.12 5.81
N CYS A 182 5.48 -1.90 6.23
CA CYS A 182 4.07 -1.74 5.83
C CYS A 182 3.16 -2.09 7.01
N ASN A 183 1.90 -1.64 6.95
CA ASN A 183 0.89 -2.13 7.87
C ASN A 183 0.42 -3.52 7.47
N PHE A 184 -0.09 -4.24 8.45
CA PHE A 184 -0.72 -5.53 8.20
C PHE A 184 -1.92 -5.39 7.25
N ASP A 185 -1.99 -6.28 6.25
CA ASP A 185 -3.03 -6.34 5.21
C ASP A 185 -3.09 -5.16 4.22
N GLY A 186 -2.07 -4.27 4.18
CA GLY A 186 -1.90 -3.25 3.15
C GLY A 186 -3.10 -2.31 2.95
N ALA A 187 -3.40 -1.99 1.70
CA ALA A 187 -4.53 -1.14 1.32
C ALA A 187 -5.90 -1.80 1.60
N SER A 188 -6.92 -0.97 1.69
CA SER A 188 -8.32 -1.39 1.79
C SER A 188 -8.98 -1.31 0.42
N ALA A 189 -9.92 -2.22 0.14
CA ALA A 189 -10.76 -2.07 -1.04
C ALA A 189 -11.58 -0.78 -0.97
N ALA A 190 -11.94 -0.25 -2.14
CA ALA A 190 -12.74 0.97 -2.24
C ALA A 190 -14.00 0.92 -1.35
N GLY A 191 -14.25 1.97 -0.59
CA GLY A 191 -15.40 2.07 0.34
C GLY A 191 -15.25 1.31 1.65
N GLN A 192 -14.15 0.61 1.90
CA GLN A 192 -13.87 -0.02 3.18
C GLN A 192 -13.07 0.89 4.11
N LYS A 193 -13.16 0.63 5.43
CA LYS A 193 -12.37 1.38 6.41
C LYS A 193 -10.87 1.17 6.16
N PRO A 194 -10.07 2.23 6.28
CA PRO A 194 -8.61 2.11 6.24
C PRO A 194 -8.08 1.12 7.26
N LYS A 195 -7.02 0.41 6.90
CA LYS A 195 -6.37 -0.59 7.77
C LYS A 195 -5.19 -0.04 8.55
N TRP A 196 -4.77 1.19 8.23
CA TRP A 196 -3.77 1.89 9.04
C TRP A 196 -4.33 2.15 10.43
N ARG A 197 -3.52 1.93 11.45
CA ARG A 197 -3.92 2.09 12.86
C ARG A 197 -3.19 3.27 13.48
N PRO A 198 -3.88 4.15 14.22
CA PRO A 198 -3.25 5.29 14.86
C PRO A 198 -2.09 4.92 15.79
N GLU A 199 -2.11 3.71 16.38
CA GLU A 199 -1.06 3.21 17.26
C GLU A 199 0.29 3.04 16.54
N TYR A 200 0.29 2.94 15.21
CA TYR A 200 1.52 2.86 14.41
C TYR A 200 2.27 4.19 14.36
N ASN A 201 1.55 5.31 14.46
CA ASN A 201 2.10 6.64 14.24
C ASN A 201 3.30 6.97 15.13
N GLN A 202 3.31 6.48 16.38
CA GLN A 202 4.38 6.71 17.34
C GLN A 202 5.77 6.31 16.84
N HIS A 203 5.86 5.33 15.92
CA HIS A 203 7.12 4.83 15.38
C HIS A 203 7.73 5.73 14.31
N PHE A 204 7.00 6.78 13.89
CA PHE A 204 7.42 7.71 12.85
C PHE A 204 7.68 9.13 13.38
N ALA A 205 7.52 9.35 14.70
CA ALA A 205 7.73 10.66 15.30
C ALA A 205 9.15 11.19 15.02
N GLY A 206 9.24 12.41 14.48
CA GLY A 206 10.50 13.06 14.15
C GLY A 206 11.27 12.47 12.97
N ARG A 207 10.69 11.53 12.20
CA ARG A 207 11.34 10.89 11.03
C ARG A 207 10.83 11.47 9.72
N VAL A 208 11.69 11.44 8.71
CA VAL A 208 11.26 11.69 7.31
C VAL A 208 10.63 10.39 6.79
N VAL A 209 9.42 10.48 6.25
CA VAL A 209 8.64 9.33 5.78
C VAL A 209 8.35 9.46 4.29
N TYR A 210 8.70 8.44 3.53
CA TYR A 210 8.38 8.27 2.11
C TYR A 210 7.36 7.16 1.96
N ILE A 211 6.17 7.48 1.47
CA ILE A 211 5.08 6.53 1.24
C ILE A 211 5.09 6.19 -0.25
N LEU A 212 5.49 4.96 -0.58
CA LEU A 212 5.56 4.45 -1.95
C LEU A 212 4.17 3.95 -2.35
N ALA A 213 3.44 4.74 -3.13
CA ALA A 213 2.09 4.41 -3.55
C ALA A 213 2.11 3.44 -4.75
N ASP A 214 1.32 2.37 -4.67
CA ASP A 214 1.04 1.53 -5.84
C ASP A 214 0.24 2.33 -6.88
N ASN A 215 0.47 2.06 -8.17
CA ASN A 215 -0.16 2.81 -9.26
C ASN A 215 -1.59 2.33 -9.54
N ASP A 216 -2.42 2.30 -8.51
CA ASP A 216 -3.86 2.07 -8.61
C ASP A 216 -4.65 2.94 -7.61
N GLU A 217 -5.96 2.92 -7.70
CA GLU A 217 -6.80 3.76 -6.85
C GLU A 217 -6.74 3.35 -5.36
N PRO A 218 -6.80 2.05 -4.98
CA PRO A 218 -6.64 1.63 -3.60
C PRO A 218 -5.28 2.03 -3.00
N GLY A 219 -4.19 1.86 -3.75
CA GLY A 219 -2.84 2.23 -3.33
C GLY A 219 -2.70 3.72 -3.07
N ARG A 220 -3.21 4.56 -3.98
CA ARG A 220 -3.22 6.02 -3.78
C ARG A 220 -4.08 6.43 -2.57
N ALA A 221 -5.26 5.84 -2.41
CA ALA A 221 -6.13 6.12 -1.26
C ALA A 221 -5.49 5.68 0.06
N HIS A 222 -4.77 4.56 0.03
CA HIS A 222 -4.00 4.08 1.18
C HIS A 222 -2.86 5.04 1.53
N ALA A 223 -2.05 5.44 0.56
CA ALA A 223 -0.94 6.37 0.76
C ALA A 223 -1.42 7.72 1.32
N GLU A 224 -2.52 8.24 0.79
CA GLU A 224 -3.18 9.46 1.27
C GLU A 224 -3.66 9.32 2.73
N ASN A 225 -4.24 8.17 3.09
CA ASN A 225 -4.67 7.90 4.46
C ASN A 225 -3.48 7.83 5.43
N VAL A 226 -2.40 7.14 5.04
CA VAL A 226 -1.17 7.05 5.86
C VAL A 226 -0.56 8.43 6.03
N ALA A 227 -0.44 9.22 4.96
CA ALA A 227 0.12 10.57 4.99
C ALA A 227 -0.66 11.46 5.97
N ARG A 228 -2.00 11.43 5.92
CA ARG A 228 -2.88 12.19 6.84
C ARG A 228 -2.67 11.78 8.29
N ASN A 229 -2.47 10.50 8.58
CA ASN A 229 -2.24 10.02 9.93
C ASN A 229 -0.87 10.42 10.48
N LEU A 230 0.14 10.59 9.62
CA LEU A 230 1.51 10.91 10.03
C LEU A 230 1.80 12.42 9.98
N HIS A 231 0.92 13.21 9.35
CA HIS A 231 1.07 14.66 9.28
C HIS A 231 1.07 15.30 10.67
N GLY A 232 2.01 16.20 10.90
CA GLY A 232 2.19 16.86 12.20
C GLY A 232 2.89 16.01 13.27
N MET A 233 3.15 14.71 13.00
CA MET A 233 3.86 13.81 13.91
C MET A 233 5.23 13.41 13.35
N ALA A 234 5.32 13.04 12.09
CA ALA A 234 6.58 12.87 11.38
C ALA A 234 7.23 14.23 11.12
N GLN A 235 8.56 14.26 10.99
CA GLN A 235 9.29 15.46 10.62
C GLN A 235 8.90 15.95 9.22
N ALA A 236 8.72 15.01 8.29
CA ALA A 236 8.27 15.25 6.94
C ALA A 236 7.57 14.02 6.38
N VAL A 237 6.51 14.21 5.61
CA VAL A 237 5.81 13.15 4.90
C VAL A 237 5.79 13.48 3.42
N LYS A 238 6.11 12.50 2.57
CA LYS A 238 6.02 12.63 1.12
C LYS A 238 5.33 11.38 0.54
N VAL A 239 4.35 11.59 -0.33
CA VAL A 239 3.71 10.52 -1.09
C VAL A 239 4.41 10.42 -2.44
N ILE A 240 5.02 9.27 -2.68
CA ILE A 240 5.88 9.04 -3.83
C ILE A 240 5.11 8.31 -4.91
N ASN A 241 4.89 8.99 -6.03
CA ASN A 241 4.40 8.39 -7.26
C ASN A 241 5.60 8.07 -8.16
N LEU A 242 5.99 6.81 -8.24
CA LEU A 242 7.15 6.39 -9.02
C LEU A 242 6.88 6.58 -10.52
N PRO A 243 7.77 7.27 -11.26
CA PRO A 243 7.55 7.54 -12.67
C PRO A 243 7.67 6.27 -13.51
N GLY A 244 6.81 6.15 -14.55
CA GLY A 244 6.87 5.02 -15.49
C GLY A 244 6.27 3.72 -14.99
N LEU A 245 5.64 3.68 -13.81
CA LEU A 245 4.92 2.50 -13.35
C LEU A 245 3.72 2.18 -14.26
N PRO A 246 3.55 0.91 -14.67
CA PRO A 246 2.33 0.47 -15.33
C PRO A 246 1.12 0.56 -14.37
N PRO A 247 -0.12 0.53 -14.89
CA PRO A 247 -1.29 0.39 -14.04
C PRO A 247 -1.16 -0.82 -13.10
N LYS A 248 -1.41 -0.62 -11.80
CA LYS A 248 -1.25 -1.61 -10.71
C LYS A 248 0.20 -2.04 -10.45
N GLY A 249 1.17 -1.30 -11.00
CA GLY A 249 2.59 -1.53 -10.70
C GLY A 249 2.94 -1.02 -9.31
N ASP A 250 3.92 -1.66 -8.71
CA ASP A 250 4.48 -1.39 -7.39
C ASP A 250 5.98 -1.04 -7.46
N VAL A 251 6.60 -0.77 -6.33
CA VAL A 251 8.04 -0.44 -6.29
C VAL A 251 8.92 -1.60 -6.74
N SER A 252 8.49 -2.86 -6.56
CA SER A 252 9.22 -4.03 -7.06
C SER A 252 9.23 -4.06 -8.58
N ASP A 253 8.13 -3.74 -9.23
CA ASP A 253 8.05 -3.59 -10.69
C ASP A 253 8.96 -2.47 -11.19
N TRP A 254 8.97 -1.34 -10.48
CA TRP A 254 9.82 -0.20 -10.82
C TRP A 254 11.32 -0.54 -10.73
N LEU A 255 11.73 -1.24 -9.68
CA LEU A 255 13.10 -1.71 -9.52
C LEU A 255 13.46 -2.81 -10.56
N ASN A 256 12.52 -3.67 -10.93
CA ASN A 256 12.72 -4.70 -11.95
C ASN A 256 12.86 -4.08 -13.36
N ALA A 257 12.31 -2.90 -13.59
CA ALA A 257 12.51 -2.13 -14.82
C ALA A 257 13.92 -1.53 -14.96
N GLY A 258 14.83 -1.80 -13.99
CA GLY A 258 16.23 -1.40 -14.03
C GLY A 258 16.55 -0.13 -13.25
N ASN A 259 15.60 0.42 -12.50
CA ASN A 259 15.86 1.54 -11.62
C ASN A 259 16.65 1.09 -10.37
N THR A 260 17.44 2.00 -9.82
CA THR A 260 18.37 1.74 -8.73
C THR A 260 17.91 2.38 -7.42
N LYS A 261 18.63 2.08 -6.33
CA LYS A 261 18.48 2.80 -5.05
C LYS A 261 18.64 4.31 -5.23
N ASP A 262 19.67 4.74 -5.96
CA ASP A 262 19.96 6.17 -6.15
C ASP A 262 18.83 6.87 -6.94
N ASP A 263 18.17 6.14 -7.85
CA ASP A 263 17.00 6.66 -8.56
C ASP A 263 15.81 6.81 -7.62
N LEU A 264 15.58 5.84 -6.73
CA LEU A 264 14.52 5.91 -5.72
C LEU A 264 14.75 7.08 -4.77
N GLU A 265 15.95 7.21 -4.21
CA GLU A 265 16.30 8.31 -3.32
C GLU A 265 16.17 9.67 -4.02
N ARG A 266 16.53 9.75 -5.30
CA ARG A 266 16.36 10.96 -6.10
C ARG A 266 14.88 11.33 -6.28
N VAL A 267 14.03 10.37 -6.61
CA VAL A 267 12.57 10.62 -6.73
C VAL A 267 12.01 11.08 -5.39
N CYS A 268 12.38 10.42 -4.28
CA CYS A 268 11.96 10.80 -2.94
C CYS A 268 12.42 12.21 -2.56
N LEU A 269 13.65 12.58 -2.91
CA LEU A 269 14.19 13.92 -2.64
C LEU A 269 13.39 14.99 -3.39
N LEU A 270 13.11 14.76 -4.68
CA LEU A 270 12.44 15.73 -5.56
C LEU A 270 10.91 15.81 -5.33
N THR A 271 10.31 14.83 -4.68
CA THR A 271 8.89 14.88 -4.37
C THR A 271 8.61 15.95 -3.30
N PRO A 272 7.60 16.82 -3.49
CA PRO A 272 7.24 17.82 -2.49
C PRO A 272 6.72 17.18 -1.20
N LEU A 273 6.69 17.97 -0.12
CA LEU A 273 6.02 17.59 1.12
C LEU A 273 4.53 17.35 0.86
N TRP A 274 3.99 16.35 1.52
CA TRP A 274 2.56 16.13 1.52
C TRP A 274 1.88 17.11 2.50
N GLU A 275 0.83 17.76 2.03
CA GLU A 275 -0.02 18.62 2.84
C GLU A 275 -1.48 18.15 2.71
N PRO A 276 -2.26 18.18 3.80
CA PRO A 276 -3.67 17.83 3.72
C PRO A 276 -4.40 18.82 2.81
N ALA A 277 -5.30 18.30 1.95
CA ALA A 277 -6.21 19.17 1.22
C ALA A 277 -7.01 20.00 2.25
N THR A 278 -6.99 21.30 2.11
CA THR A 278 -7.80 22.20 2.96
C THR A 278 -9.27 22.03 2.60
N ASP A 279 -10.14 21.83 3.60
CA ASP A 279 -11.60 21.62 3.44
C ASP A 279 -12.37 22.82 2.85
N ASN A 280 -11.69 23.80 2.26
CA ASN A 280 -12.29 24.94 1.58
C ASN A 280 -12.65 24.69 0.10
N ALA A 281 -12.63 23.41 -0.36
CA ALA A 281 -12.91 23.05 -1.76
C ALA A 281 -14.40 22.74 -2.04
N ALA A 282 -15.34 23.41 -1.37
CA ALA A 282 -16.76 23.30 -1.72
C ALA A 282 -17.23 24.38 -2.71
N ASP A 283 -16.36 25.29 -3.16
CA ASP A 283 -16.80 26.41 -4.02
C ASP A 283 -15.83 26.77 -5.17
N ASP A 284 -14.94 25.88 -5.59
CA ASP A 284 -14.14 26.13 -6.78
C ASP A 284 -13.92 24.87 -7.61
N LEU A 285 -14.82 24.63 -8.58
CA LEU A 285 -14.59 23.75 -9.73
C LEU A 285 -13.59 24.36 -10.72
N ALA A 286 -12.77 25.31 -10.27
CA ALA A 286 -11.54 25.71 -10.91
C ALA A 286 -10.41 24.87 -10.33
N GLN A 287 -9.64 24.19 -11.16
CA GLN A 287 -8.31 23.65 -10.80
C GLN A 287 -7.62 24.69 -9.91
N PRO A 288 -6.97 24.27 -8.76
CA PRO A 288 -6.14 25.20 -8.04
C PRO A 288 -5.19 25.79 -9.08
N PRO A 289 -5.01 27.12 -9.14
CA PRO A 289 -3.98 27.69 -9.98
C PRO A 289 -2.69 26.96 -9.58
N ALA A 290 -2.04 26.33 -10.56
CA ALA A 290 -0.65 25.94 -10.40
C ALA A 290 0.02 27.09 -9.64
N PRO A 291 0.82 26.84 -8.57
CA PRO A 291 1.45 27.94 -7.83
C PRO A 291 1.96 28.89 -8.87
N SER A 292 1.47 30.13 -8.81
CA SER A 292 1.83 31.13 -9.83
C SER A 292 3.34 31.06 -9.92
N PRO A 293 3.93 30.73 -11.04
CA PRO A 293 5.37 30.62 -11.13
C PRO A 293 5.89 31.94 -10.60
N VAL A 294 6.68 31.91 -9.52
CA VAL A 294 7.42 33.11 -9.13
C VAL A 294 8.15 33.48 -10.39
N ALA A 295 7.69 34.53 -11.04
CA ALA A 295 8.18 34.88 -12.36
C ALA A 295 9.59 35.46 -12.16
N PHE A 296 10.56 34.55 -12.05
CA PHE A 296 11.95 34.88 -11.97
C PHE A 296 12.36 35.65 -13.25
N LYS A 297 13.12 36.67 -13.11
CA LYS A 297 13.65 37.41 -14.26
C LYS A 297 14.48 36.50 -15.17
N LEU A 298 14.51 36.83 -16.45
CA LEU A 298 15.34 36.13 -17.44
C LEU A 298 16.73 36.83 -17.53
N ASP A 299 17.43 36.86 -16.39
CA ASP A 299 18.78 37.38 -16.21
C ASP A 299 19.54 36.54 -15.16
N ASP A 300 20.79 36.87 -14.93
CA ASP A 300 21.64 36.13 -13.97
C ASP A 300 21.14 36.25 -12.53
N THR A 301 20.50 37.39 -12.18
CA THR A 301 19.84 37.56 -10.87
C THR A 301 18.68 36.59 -10.71
N GLY A 302 17.82 36.49 -11.73
CA GLY A 302 16.72 35.49 -11.70
C GLY A 302 17.21 34.05 -11.69
N ASN A 303 18.37 33.75 -12.27
CA ASN A 303 18.98 32.41 -12.11
C ASN A 303 19.48 32.17 -10.68
N ALA A 304 20.06 33.18 -10.03
CA ALA A 304 20.46 33.08 -8.63
C ALA A 304 19.25 32.93 -7.70
N GLU A 305 18.16 33.66 -7.96
CA GLU A 305 16.90 33.51 -7.22
C GLU A 305 16.30 32.11 -7.38
N ARG A 306 16.31 31.54 -8.61
CA ARG A 306 15.91 30.13 -8.85
C ARG A 306 16.78 29.15 -8.09
N PHE A 307 18.10 29.37 -8.10
CA PHE A 307 19.04 28.53 -7.40
C PHE A 307 18.79 28.54 -5.89
N VAL A 308 18.59 29.72 -5.32
CA VAL A 308 18.26 29.86 -3.88
C VAL A 308 16.92 29.23 -3.56
N ALA A 309 15.89 29.42 -4.39
CA ALA A 309 14.59 28.79 -4.19
C ALA A 309 14.65 27.26 -4.20
N GLN A 310 15.55 26.66 -4.99
CA GLN A 310 15.70 25.23 -5.14
C GLN A 310 16.68 24.59 -4.14
N HIS A 311 17.69 25.31 -3.72
CA HIS A 311 18.85 24.76 -3.00
C HIS A 311 19.26 25.59 -1.76
N GLY A 312 18.58 26.70 -1.47
CA GLY A 312 18.97 27.63 -0.43
C GLY A 312 19.07 27.03 0.97
N ASP A 313 18.34 25.94 1.24
CA ASP A 313 18.42 25.24 2.53
C ASP A 313 19.65 24.34 2.64
N ASP A 314 20.15 23.85 1.51
CA ASP A 314 21.22 22.86 1.44
C ASP A 314 22.60 23.43 1.09
N VAL A 315 22.70 24.73 0.81
CA VAL A 315 23.94 25.37 0.39
C VAL A 315 24.23 26.62 1.19
N ARG A 316 25.49 26.88 1.43
CA ARG A 316 25.97 28.12 2.03
C ARG A 316 27.29 28.56 1.35
N TYR A 317 27.43 29.84 1.14
CA TYR A 317 28.69 30.41 0.71
C TYR A 317 29.33 31.15 1.86
N ASP A 318 30.56 30.79 2.20
CA ASP A 318 31.35 31.51 3.21
C ASP A 318 32.27 32.53 2.51
N HIS A 319 31.90 33.77 2.62
CA HIS A 319 32.64 34.89 2.04
C HIS A 319 34.05 35.05 2.65
N SER A 320 34.26 34.60 3.89
CA SER A 320 35.57 34.75 4.56
C SER A 320 36.60 33.78 4.02
N THR A 321 36.16 32.56 3.62
CA THR A 321 37.03 31.54 3.07
C THR A 321 36.91 31.39 1.55
N GLY A 322 35.91 31.99 0.93
CA GLY A 322 35.63 31.87 -0.50
C GLY A 322 35.15 30.50 -0.92
N HIS A 323 34.58 29.73 -0.01
CA HIS A 323 34.16 28.33 -0.27
C HIS A 323 32.66 28.13 -0.14
N TRP A 324 32.15 27.23 -0.98
CA TRP A 324 30.82 26.72 -0.85
C TRP A 324 30.78 25.54 0.12
N TYR A 325 29.68 25.46 0.87
CA TYR A 325 29.37 24.37 1.78
C TYR A 325 28.05 23.76 1.42
N ILE A 326 27.98 22.45 1.55
CA ILE A 326 26.79 21.62 1.29
C ILE A 326 26.35 20.99 2.60
N TRP A 327 25.06 21.02 2.85
CA TRP A 327 24.48 20.30 3.99
C TRP A 327 24.53 18.79 3.75
N ALA A 328 25.24 18.07 4.60
CA ALA A 328 25.41 16.61 4.53
C ALA A 328 24.39 15.86 5.40
N GLY A 329 23.24 16.49 5.73
CA GLY A 329 22.20 15.91 6.59
C GLY A 329 22.43 16.15 8.08
N THR A 330 23.68 16.23 8.54
CA THR A 330 24.05 16.44 9.94
C THR A 330 25.04 17.58 10.17
N HIS A 331 25.78 17.98 9.14
CA HIS A 331 26.81 19.01 9.22
C HIS A 331 27.06 19.64 7.85
N TRP A 332 27.66 20.81 7.83
CA TRP A 332 28.11 21.50 6.62
C TRP A 332 29.49 20.94 6.22
N ARG A 333 29.59 20.41 5.00
CA ARG A 333 30.86 20.02 4.39
C ARG A 333 31.25 20.97 3.27
N ARG A 334 32.54 21.20 3.10
CA ARG A 334 33.02 21.98 1.96
C ARG A 334 32.73 21.23 0.63
N ASP A 335 32.39 21.97 -0.40
CA ASP A 335 32.16 21.44 -1.74
C ASP A 335 33.50 21.18 -2.45
N ASP A 336 34.07 20.01 -2.23
CA ASP A 336 35.31 19.57 -2.86
C ASP A 336 35.05 18.67 -4.10
N ASP A 337 33.79 18.34 -4.40
CA ASP A 337 33.38 17.42 -5.43
C ASP A 337 32.53 18.05 -6.56
N GLY A 338 32.34 19.36 -6.54
CA GLY A 338 31.57 20.11 -7.55
C GLY A 338 30.05 19.91 -7.43
N ALA A 339 29.53 19.66 -6.23
CA ALA A 339 28.09 19.52 -6.00
C ALA A 339 27.32 20.82 -6.30
N ILE A 340 27.92 22.00 -6.07
CA ILE A 340 27.32 23.29 -6.44
C ILE A 340 27.13 23.38 -7.94
N GLN A 341 28.14 23.02 -8.74
CA GLN A 341 28.02 23.05 -10.20
C GLN A 341 26.96 22.07 -10.72
N ARG A 342 26.81 20.90 -10.07
CA ARG A 342 25.74 19.95 -10.40
C ARG A 342 24.36 20.57 -10.10
N ARG A 343 24.19 21.24 -8.95
CA ARG A 343 22.96 21.94 -8.59
C ARG A 343 22.64 23.08 -9.56
N GLY A 344 23.63 23.89 -9.94
CA GLY A 344 23.46 24.92 -10.95
C GLY A 344 22.99 24.38 -12.31
N LYS A 345 23.48 23.20 -12.73
CA LYS A 345 22.99 22.51 -13.92
C LYS A 345 21.53 22.08 -13.77
N THR A 346 21.12 21.63 -12.58
CA THR A 346 19.72 21.26 -12.30
C THR A 346 18.82 22.50 -12.38
N THR A 347 19.21 23.60 -11.75
CA THR A 347 18.48 24.89 -11.83
C THR A 347 18.30 25.34 -13.27
N THR A 348 19.35 25.30 -14.07
CA THR A 348 19.28 25.68 -15.48
C THR A 348 18.34 24.79 -16.27
N ARG A 349 18.29 23.48 -15.98
CA ARG A 349 17.34 22.54 -16.63
C ARG A 349 15.91 22.81 -16.23
N ALA A 350 15.64 23.18 -15.00
CA ALA A 350 14.30 23.52 -14.52
C ALA A 350 13.66 24.68 -15.28
N ILE A 351 14.44 25.56 -15.91
CA ILE A 351 13.89 26.63 -16.78
C ILE A 351 13.17 26.04 -18.00
N TYR A 352 13.57 24.86 -18.50
CA TYR A 352 12.81 24.17 -19.55
C TYR A 352 11.46 23.67 -19.05
N ASP A 353 11.36 23.29 -17.77
CA ASP A 353 10.08 22.89 -17.18
C ASP A 353 9.15 24.08 -17.00
N GLU A 354 9.71 25.27 -16.66
CA GLU A 354 8.97 26.54 -16.66
C GLU A 354 8.46 26.86 -18.09
N ALA A 355 9.29 26.67 -19.13
CA ALA A 355 8.89 26.87 -20.53
C ALA A 355 7.76 25.92 -20.94
N ALA A 356 7.86 24.64 -20.57
CA ALA A 356 6.83 23.65 -20.85
C ALA A 356 5.52 23.97 -20.10
N ALA A 357 5.59 24.48 -18.89
CA ALA A 357 4.43 24.93 -18.11
C ALA A 357 3.75 26.15 -18.77
N ALA A 358 4.53 27.12 -19.24
CA ALA A 358 4.02 28.29 -19.96
C ALA A 358 3.31 27.90 -21.27
N ALA A 359 3.88 26.95 -22.02
CA ALA A 359 3.25 26.42 -23.25
C ALA A 359 1.91 25.71 -22.94
N ARG A 360 1.86 24.90 -21.89
CA ARG A 360 0.61 24.26 -21.46
C ARG A 360 -0.46 25.24 -21.02
N ALA A 361 -0.05 26.40 -20.48
CA ALA A 361 -0.94 27.49 -20.10
C ALA A 361 -1.35 28.38 -21.28
N GLY A 362 -0.95 28.06 -22.54
CA GLY A 362 -1.25 28.82 -23.74
C GLY A 362 -0.44 30.11 -23.88
N ASN A 363 0.65 30.27 -23.12
CA ASN A 363 1.54 31.45 -23.20
C ASN A 363 2.79 31.11 -24.02
N ASP A 364 2.63 31.01 -25.34
CA ASP A 364 3.68 30.60 -26.27
C ASP A 364 4.85 31.60 -26.32
N ASP A 365 4.58 32.87 -26.16
CA ASP A 365 5.63 33.90 -26.15
C ASP A 365 6.55 33.76 -24.93
N LEU A 366 5.98 33.55 -23.75
CA LEU A 366 6.76 33.29 -22.53
C LEU A 366 7.51 31.96 -22.63
N ALA A 367 6.88 30.93 -23.14
CA ALA A 367 7.50 29.62 -23.37
C ALA A 367 8.75 29.74 -24.27
N ALA A 368 8.64 30.49 -25.36
CA ALA A 368 9.76 30.73 -26.28
C ALA A 368 10.90 31.54 -25.61
N GLN A 369 10.57 32.54 -24.81
CA GLN A 369 11.54 33.34 -24.05
C GLN A 369 12.28 32.49 -23.00
N LEU A 370 11.55 31.70 -22.23
CA LEU A 370 12.10 30.78 -21.22
C LEU A 370 13.01 29.72 -21.87
N ALA A 371 12.59 29.09 -22.97
CA ALA A 371 13.40 28.12 -23.69
C ALA A 371 14.71 28.72 -24.24
N LYS A 372 14.63 29.96 -24.77
CA LYS A 372 15.80 30.71 -25.22
C LYS A 372 16.74 31.02 -24.06
N TRP A 373 16.18 31.46 -22.92
CA TRP A 373 16.97 31.78 -21.72
C TRP A 373 17.61 30.52 -21.11
N ALA A 374 16.88 29.39 -21.01
CA ALA A 374 17.41 28.11 -20.56
C ALA A 374 18.66 27.70 -21.36
N ARG A 375 18.59 27.84 -22.70
CA ARG A 375 19.73 27.55 -23.57
C ARG A 375 20.91 28.49 -23.33
N ALA A 376 20.67 29.78 -23.15
CA ALA A 376 21.71 30.77 -22.85
C ALA A 376 22.35 30.54 -21.46
N SER A 377 21.54 30.14 -20.49
CA SER A 377 21.98 29.86 -19.11
C SER A 377 22.77 28.56 -18.99
N ALA A 378 22.63 27.64 -19.97
CA ALA A 378 23.41 26.40 -20.01
C ALA A 378 24.89 26.60 -20.31
N ALA A 379 25.32 27.77 -20.77
CA ALA A 379 26.73 28.09 -20.99
C ALA A 379 27.51 28.07 -19.68
N GLU A 380 28.73 27.54 -19.69
CA GLU A 380 29.55 27.34 -18.50
C GLU A 380 29.90 28.68 -17.82
N SER A 381 30.15 29.72 -18.62
CA SER A 381 30.46 31.09 -18.14
C SER A 381 29.33 31.69 -17.28
N ARG A 382 28.08 31.37 -17.57
CA ARG A 382 26.92 31.86 -16.79
C ARG A 382 26.59 31.01 -15.58
N ARG A 383 27.04 29.75 -15.55
CA ARG A 383 26.84 28.87 -14.37
C ARG A 383 27.84 29.14 -13.25
N ASN A 384 28.97 29.80 -13.58
CA ASN A 384 30.07 30.12 -12.64
C ASN A 384 30.06 31.59 -12.23
N ALA A 385 29.14 32.40 -12.74
CA ALA A 385 28.90 33.78 -12.35
C ALA A 385 27.91 33.82 -11.15
#